data_e8eed66fc368fcf75ef2f9fe8e919c8e
#
_entry.id   e8eed66fc368fcf75ef2f9fe8e919c8e
#
_cell.length_a   1.000
_cell.length_b   1.000
_cell.length_c   1.000
_cell.angle_alpha   90.00
_cell.angle_beta   90.00
_cell.angle_gamma   90.00
#
_symmetry.space_group_name_H-M   'P 1'
#
loop_
_entity.id
_entity.type
_entity.pdbx_description
1 polymer ?
#
loop_
_entity_poly.entity_id
_entity_poly.type
_entity_poly.pdbx_seq_one_letter_code
_entity_poly.pdbx_strand_id
1 'polypeptide(L)'
;MDKKKIVLAIDDDSVQLTVFKGILLPKYDFRAVNSASGALHYLNNDIADIILLDINMPNISGFEFLGDIRKIPSYVAIPIIIVSGIAGEDFLADAKNSSASDVLLKPVKKDVLLSTIEKVLAAKD
;
A
#
# COMPACT_ATOMS: atom_id res chain seq x y z
N MET A 1 15.32 21.11 -5.36
CA MET A 1 14.01 20.59 -5.76
C MET A 1 13.77 19.25 -5.09
N ASP A 2 12.63 19.12 -4.46
CA ASP A 2 12.32 17.89 -3.78
C ASP A 2 11.89 16.81 -4.77
N LYS A 3 12.40 15.62 -4.55
CA LYS A 3 11.93 14.47 -5.33
C LYS A 3 10.52 14.12 -4.90
N LYS A 4 9.71 13.69 -5.85
CA LYS A 4 8.39 13.16 -5.53
C LYS A 4 8.52 11.89 -4.70
N LYS A 5 7.63 11.73 -3.75
CA LYS A 5 7.56 10.48 -2.99
C LYS A 5 7.05 9.36 -3.90
N ILE A 6 7.58 8.17 -3.67
CA ILE A 6 7.25 6.98 -4.47
C ILE A 6 6.16 6.18 -3.75
N VAL A 7 5.03 5.98 -4.43
CA VAL A 7 3.94 5.12 -3.97
C VAL A 7 4.02 3.81 -4.73
N LEU A 8 4.21 2.72 -4.02
CA LEU A 8 4.17 1.37 -4.59
C LEU A 8 2.79 0.76 -4.30
N ALA A 9 2.03 0.46 -5.35
CA ALA A 9 0.75 -0.21 -5.21
C ALA A 9 0.89 -1.69 -5.56
N ILE A 10 0.38 -2.55 -4.69
CA ILE A 10 0.40 -4.00 -4.85
C ILE A 10 -1.04 -4.46 -4.96
N ASP A 11 -1.46 -4.88 -6.16
CA ASP A 11 -2.83 -5.28 -6.44
C ASP A 11 -2.83 -6.14 -7.70
N ASP A 12 -3.54 -7.25 -7.69
CA ASP A 12 -3.65 -8.10 -8.89
C ASP A 12 -4.69 -7.58 -9.90
N ASP A 13 -5.45 -6.55 -9.55
CA ASP A 13 -6.45 -5.95 -10.42
C ASP A 13 -5.83 -4.76 -11.18
N SER A 14 -5.58 -4.95 -12.48
CA SER A 14 -4.98 -3.92 -13.32
C SER A 14 -5.86 -2.67 -13.46
N VAL A 15 -7.17 -2.82 -13.37
CA VAL A 15 -8.10 -1.67 -13.42
C VAL A 15 -7.91 -0.81 -12.18
N GLN A 16 -7.81 -1.43 -11.02
CA GLN A 16 -7.59 -0.69 -9.77
C GLN A 16 -6.24 0.05 -9.80
N LEU A 17 -5.20 -0.60 -10.31
CA LEU A 17 -3.88 0.04 -10.45
C LEU A 17 -3.94 1.24 -11.39
N THR A 18 -4.68 1.14 -12.48
CA THR A 18 -4.87 2.26 -13.42
C THR A 18 -5.60 3.43 -12.74
N VAL A 19 -6.61 3.13 -11.94
CA VAL A 19 -7.34 4.16 -11.18
C VAL A 19 -6.40 4.88 -10.22
N PHE A 20 -5.61 4.14 -9.45
CA PHE A 20 -4.65 4.75 -8.52
C PHE A 20 -3.62 5.61 -9.25
N LYS A 21 -3.10 5.13 -10.36
CA LYS A 21 -2.15 5.90 -11.17
C LYS A 21 -2.74 7.25 -11.58
N GLY A 22 -3.99 7.24 -12.06
CA GLY A 22 -4.66 8.47 -12.48
C GLY A 22 -4.88 9.46 -11.34
N ILE A 23 -5.12 8.96 -10.14
CA ILE A 23 -5.31 9.81 -8.97
C ILE A 23 -3.98 10.39 -8.47
N LEU A 24 -2.94 9.59 -8.44
CA LEU A 24 -1.69 9.93 -7.77
C LEU A 24 -0.75 10.77 -8.62
N LEU A 25 -0.74 10.57 -9.93
CA LEU A 25 0.05 11.41 -10.81
C LEU A 25 -0.63 12.78 -11.00
N PRO A 26 0.12 13.85 -11.13
CA PRO A 26 1.59 13.95 -11.13
C PRO A 26 2.21 14.19 -9.75
N LYS A 27 1.43 14.19 -8.68
CA LYS A 27 1.92 14.57 -7.34
C LYS A 27 2.95 13.57 -6.80
N TYR A 28 2.75 12.29 -7.06
CA TYR A 28 3.64 11.21 -6.62
C TYR A 28 4.21 10.47 -7.80
N ASP A 29 5.38 9.85 -7.61
CA ASP A 29 5.83 8.80 -8.51
C ASP A 29 5.06 7.54 -8.18
N PHE A 30 4.54 6.88 -9.20
CA PHE A 30 3.71 5.70 -9.03
C PHE A 30 4.41 4.47 -9.58
N ARG A 31 4.49 3.42 -8.76
CA ARG A 31 4.98 2.11 -9.16
C ARG A 31 3.91 1.09 -8.84
N ALA A 32 3.77 0.07 -9.68
CA ALA A 32 2.75 -0.95 -9.48
C ALA A 32 3.33 -2.34 -9.70
N VAL A 33 2.93 -3.27 -8.86
CA VAL A 33 3.22 -4.69 -9.02
C VAL A 33 1.94 -5.46 -8.76
N ASN A 34 1.84 -6.66 -9.34
CA ASN A 34 0.59 -7.44 -9.29
C ASN A 34 0.66 -8.66 -8.37
N SER A 35 1.71 -8.77 -7.57
CA SER A 35 1.88 -9.92 -6.69
C SER A 35 2.83 -9.58 -5.54
N ALA A 36 2.79 -10.40 -4.50
CA ALA A 36 3.72 -10.30 -3.38
C ALA A 36 5.17 -10.54 -3.83
N SER A 37 5.41 -11.53 -4.68
CA SER A 37 6.75 -11.79 -5.20
C SER A 37 7.27 -10.63 -6.04
N GLY A 38 6.41 -10.03 -6.84
CA GLY A 38 6.75 -8.83 -7.60
C GLY A 38 7.13 -7.67 -6.70
N ALA A 39 6.44 -7.52 -5.57
CA ALA A 39 6.74 -6.47 -4.60
C ALA A 39 8.11 -6.67 -3.96
N LEU A 40 8.43 -7.90 -3.56
CA LEU A 40 9.75 -8.20 -2.98
C LEU A 40 10.87 -7.98 -3.98
N HIS A 41 10.66 -8.38 -5.24
CA HIS A 41 11.62 -8.12 -6.30
C HIS A 41 11.83 -6.62 -6.49
N TYR A 42 10.74 -5.85 -6.53
CA TYR A 42 10.83 -4.40 -6.65
C TYR A 42 11.65 -3.81 -5.50
N LEU A 43 11.33 -4.18 -4.26
CA LEU A 43 11.98 -3.60 -3.08
C LEU A 43 13.46 -3.99 -2.97
N ASN A 44 13.86 -5.11 -3.55
CA ASN A 44 15.27 -5.51 -3.60
C ASN A 44 16.09 -4.62 -4.55
N ASN A 45 15.43 -3.97 -5.50
CA ASN A 45 16.12 -3.21 -6.57
C ASN A 45 15.78 -1.73 -6.58
N ASP A 46 14.77 -1.31 -5.82
CA ASP A 46 14.29 0.07 -5.82
C ASP A 46 13.68 0.40 -4.46
N ILE A 47 13.22 1.63 -4.32
CA ILE A 47 12.66 2.12 -3.06
C ILE A 47 11.18 2.42 -3.17
N ALA A 48 10.51 2.45 -2.03
CA ALA A 48 9.13 2.93 -1.88
C ALA A 48 9.05 3.76 -0.61
N ASP A 49 8.37 4.90 -0.71
CA ASP A 49 8.13 5.75 0.46
C ASP A 49 6.87 5.33 1.21
N ILE A 50 5.93 4.72 0.50
CA ILE A 50 4.68 4.22 1.06
C ILE A 50 4.16 3.11 0.16
N ILE A 51 3.47 2.14 0.76
CA ILE A 51 2.89 1.00 0.03
C ILE A 51 1.38 1.02 0.18
N LEU A 52 0.66 0.85 -0.94
CA LEU A 52 -0.76 0.54 -0.96
C LEU A 52 -0.88 -0.96 -1.21
N LEU A 53 -1.45 -1.69 -0.26
CA LEU A 53 -1.49 -3.14 -0.29
C LEU A 53 -2.92 -3.66 -0.36
N ASP A 54 -3.28 -4.29 -1.48
CA ASP A 54 -4.55 -5.02 -1.57
C ASP A 54 -4.46 -6.27 -0.71
N ILE A 55 -5.42 -6.43 0.18
CA ILE A 55 -5.41 -7.54 1.14
C ILE A 55 -5.85 -8.86 0.51
N ASN A 56 -6.61 -8.81 -0.57
CA ASN A 56 -7.19 -9.99 -1.22
C ASN A 56 -6.51 -10.32 -2.53
N MET A 57 -5.29 -10.84 -2.46
CA MET A 57 -4.58 -11.33 -3.64
C MET A 57 -4.55 -12.85 -3.65
N PRO A 58 -4.56 -13.48 -4.85
CA PRO A 58 -4.40 -14.93 -4.93
C PRO A 58 -3.03 -15.35 -4.40
N ASN A 59 -2.96 -16.57 -3.89
CA ASN A 59 -1.76 -17.28 -3.43
C ASN A 59 -1.19 -16.82 -2.08
N ILE A 60 -1.37 -15.56 -1.69
CA ILE A 60 -0.91 -15.09 -0.37
C ILE A 60 -1.87 -14.02 0.12
N SER A 61 -2.20 -14.05 1.40
CA SER A 61 -3.00 -12.99 1.98
C SER A 61 -2.14 -11.74 2.19
N GLY A 62 -2.76 -10.57 2.07
CA GLY A 62 -2.06 -9.32 2.34
C GLY A 62 -1.50 -9.24 3.75
N PHE A 63 -2.19 -9.85 4.73
CA PHE A 63 -1.68 -9.87 6.11
C PHE A 63 -0.40 -10.72 6.25
N GLU A 64 -0.30 -11.84 5.53
CA GLU A 64 0.93 -12.62 5.50
C GLU A 64 2.08 -11.83 4.89
N PHE A 65 1.82 -11.17 3.78
CA PHE A 65 2.81 -10.31 3.12
C PHE A 65 3.27 -9.20 4.05
N LEU A 66 2.34 -8.54 4.73
CA LEU A 66 2.64 -7.48 5.68
C LEU A 66 3.55 -8.00 6.80
N GLY A 67 3.24 -9.18 7.35
CA GLY A 67 4.07 -9.81 8.37
C GLY A 67 5.47 -10.10 7.86
N ASP A 68 5.60 -10.60 6.64
CA ASP A 68 6.89 -10.90 6.03
C ASP A 68 7.74 -9.63 5.84
N ILE A 69 7.13 -8.56 5.35
CA ILE A 69 7.83 -7.27 5.16
C ILE A 69 8.36 -6.74 6.50
N ARG A 70 7.59 -6.87 7.57
CA ARG A 70 7.98 -6.36 8.89
C ARG A 70 9.14 -7.13 9.52
N LYS A 71 9.48 -8.30 9.00
CA LYS A 71 10.65 -9.07 9.45
C LYS A 71 11.93 -8.67 8.73
N ILE A 72 11.84 -7.89 7.66
CA ILE A 72 13.01 -7.48 6.87
C ILE A 72 13.47 -6.10 7.36
N PRO A 73 14.66 -5.99 7.98
CA PRO A 73 15.09 -4.71 8.56
C PRO A 73 15.07 -3.53 7.60
N SER A 74 15.40 -3.75 6.34
CA SER A 74 15.40 -2.68 5.34
C SER A 74 14.01 -2.14 5.03
N TYR A 75 12.94 -2.88 5.32
CA TYR A 75 11.57 -2.52 4.93
C TYR A 75 10.65 -2.25 6.12
N VAL A 76 11.14 -2.50 7.34
CA VAL A 76 10.30 -2.46 8.54
C VAL A 76 9.68 -1.08 8.78
N ALA A 77 10.32 -0.02 8.31
CA ALA A 77 9.85 1.35 8.54
C ALA A 77 8.96 1.89 7.40
N ILE A 78 8.77 1.14 6.31
CA ILE A 78 7.93 1.62 5.21
C ILE A 78 6.46 1.62 5.65
N PRO A 79 5.77 2.76 5.62
CA PRO A 79 4.36 2.78 5.97
C PRO A 79 3.53 2.04 4.92
N ILE A 80 2.55 1.28 5.38
CA ILE A 80 1.70 0.45 4.52
C ILE A 80 0.24 0.79 4.81
N ILE A 81 -0.50 1.15 3.76
CA ILE A 81 -1.95 1.35 3.82
C ILE A 81 -2.61 0.11 3.21
N ILE A 82 -3.44 -0.56 3.98
CA ILE A 82 -4.23 -1.69 3.49
C ILE A 82 -5.40 -1.15 2.68
N VAL A 83 -5.65 -1.74 1.51
CA VAL A 83 -6.80 -1.42 0.66
C VAL A 83 -7.63 -2.69 0.52
N SER A 84 -8.93 -2.62 0.80
CA SER A 84 -9.76 -3.82 0.83
C SER A 84 -11.20 -3.55 0.39
N GLY A 85 -11.79 -4.51 -0.30
CA GLY A 85 -13.23 -4.54 -0.55
C GLY A 85 -14.02 -5.21 0.57
N ILE A 86 -13.33 -5.76 1.57
CA ILE A 86 -13.96 -6.43 2.71
C ILE A 86 -14.08 -5.44 3.86
N ALA A 87 -15.29 -5.32 4.42
CA ALA A 87 -15.56 -4.47 5.58
C ALA A 87 -16.40 -5.30 6.56
N GLY A 88 -15.82 -5.68 7.66
CA GLY A 88 -16.48 -6.37 8.72
C GLY A 88 -15.73 -6.15 10.01
N GLU A 89 -16.37 -6.38 11.14
CA GLU A 89 -15.74 -6.14 12.44
C GLU A 89 -14.47 -6.97 12.61
N ASP A 90 -14.48 -8.24 12.19
CA ASP A 90 -13.32 -9.11 12.30
C ASP A 90 -12.17 -8.63 11.43
N PHE A 91 -12.47 -8.22 10.19
CA PHE A 91 -11.46 -7.69 9.29
C PHE A 91 -10.86 -6.40 9.85
N LEU A 92 -11.71 -5.48 10.30
CA LEU A 92 -11.23 -4.19 10.83
C LEU A 92 -10.41 -4.39 12.10
N ALA A 93 -10.78 -5.35 12.95
CA ALA A 93 -10.00 -5.67 14.13
C ALA A 93 -8.62 -6.23 13.75
N ASP A 94 -8.56 -7.15 12.78
CA ASP A 94 -7.30 -7.72 12.30
C ASP A 94 -6.40 -6.63 11.70
N ALA A 95 -6.99 -5.74 10.91
CA ALA A 95 -6.25 -4.64 10.30
C ALA A 95 -5.70 -3.69 11.35
N LYS A 96 -6.51 -3.36 12.35
CA LYS A 96 -6.10 -2.47 13.44
C LYS A 96 -4.98 -3.09 14.29
N ASN A 97 -5.00 -4.40 14.47
CA ASN A 97 -3.98 -5.12 15.23
C ASN A 97 -2.74 -5.44 14.40
N SER A 98 -2.77 -5.18 13.10
CA SER A 98 -1.62 -5.37 12.22
C SER A 98 -0.67 -4.18 12.32
N SER A 99 0.47 -4.28 11.64
CA SER A 99 1.44 -3.18 11.57
C SER A 99 1.14 -2.18 10.46
N ALA A 100 -0.05 -2.25 9.84
CA ALA A 100 -0.45 -1.29 8.82
C ALA A 100 -0.65 0.10 9.42
N SER A 101 -0.32 1.13 8.63
CA SER A 101 -0.47 2.51 9.06
C SER A 101 -1.91 3.00 8.98
N ASP A 102 -2.67 2.48 8.02
CA ASP A 102 -4.08 2.83 7.85
C ASP A 102 -4.78 1.79 6.98
N VAL A 103 -6.10 1.92 6.86
CA VAL A 103 -6.94 1.04 6.06
C VAL A 103 -7.88 1.88 5.21
N LEU A 104 -7.99 1.56 3.92
CA LEU A 104 -8.95 2.17 3.02
C LEU A 104 -9.87 1.10 2.46
N LEU A 105 -11.17 1.38 2.45
CA LEU A 105 -12.17 0.46 1.90
C LEU A 105 -12.48 0.81 0.45
N LYS A 106 -12.58 -0.20 -0.41
CA LYS A 106 -12.99 -0.02 -1.82
C LYS A 106 -14.50 0.24 -1.89
N PRO A 107 -14.97 1.06 -2.82
CA PRO A 107 -14.19 1.85 -3.78
C PRO A 107 -13.51 3.04 -3.11
N VAL A 108 -12.23 3.23 -3.39
CA VAL A 108 -11.44 4.28 -2.75
C VAL A 108 -11.68 5.61 -3.48
N LYS A 109 -12.14 6.62 -2.73
CA LYS A 109 -12.38 7.94 -3.30
C LYS A 109 -11.07 8.71 -3.42
N LYS A 110 -10.97 9.53 -4.47
CA LYS A 110 -9.76 10.29 -4.78
C LYS A 110 -9.28 11.14 -3.60
N ASP A 111 -10.15 11.95 -3.04
CA ASP A 111 -9.79 12.84 -1.95
C ASP A 111 -9.41 12.09 -0.66
N VAL A 112 -10.06 10.96 -0.39
CA VAL A 112 -9.74 10.11 0.75
C VAL A 112 -8.37 9.47 0.57
N LEU A 113 -8.06 8.96 -0.62
CA LEU A 113 -6.76 8.37 -0.92
C LEU A 113 -5.64 9.40 -0.73
N LEU A 114 -5.79 10.57 -1.32
CA LEU A 114 -4.78 11.62 -1.25
C LEU A 114 -4.56 12.10 0.18
N SER A 115 -5.64 12.35 0.93
CA SER A 115 -5.51 12.83 2.30
C SER A 115 -4.91 11.77 3.22
N THR A 116 -5.23 10.50 3.01
CA THR A 116 -4.68 9.41 3.82
C THR A 116 -3.18 9.26 3.58
N ILE A 117 -2.75 9.31 2.32
CA ILE A 117 -1.31 9.22 1.99
C ILE A 117 -0.56 10.41 2.60
N GLU A 118 -1.09 11.62 2.49
CA GLU A 118 -0.46 12.81 3.09
C GLU A 118 -0.31 12.66 4.61
N LYS A 119 -1.37 12.21 5.27
CA LYS A 119 -1.36 12.01 6.73
C LYS A 119 -0.33 10.97 7.14
N VAL A 120 -0.27 9.85 6.44
CA VAL A 120 0.63 8.75 6.78
C VAL A 120 2.09 9.17 6.53
N LEU A 121 2.38 9.83 5.42
CA LEU A 121 3.73 10.31 5.13
C LEU A 121 4.19 11.38 6.12
N ALA A 122 3.29 12.27 6.54
CA ALA A 122 3.61 13.31 7.53
C ALA A 122 3.91 12.70 8.90
N ALA A 123 3.19 11.66 9.29
CA ALA A 123 3.38 10.99 10.57
C ALA A 123 4.73 10.27 10.65
N LYS A 124 5.26 9.81 9.53
CA LYS A 124 6.55 9.13 9.47
C LYS A 124 7.71 10.10 9.73
N ASP A 125 7.57 11.32 9.26
CA ASP A 125 8.59 12.36 9.45
C ASP A 125 8.49 12.95 10.87
#